data_e0fdff430a2cee69b443d8b3e34cf47a
#
_entry.id   e0fdff430a2cee69b443d8b3e34cf47a
#
_cell.length_a   1.000
_cell.length_b   1.000
_cell.length_c   1.000
_cell.angle_alpha   90.00
_cell.angle_beta   90.00
_cell.angle_gamma   90.00
#
_symmetry.space_group_name_H-M   'P 1'
#
loop_
_entity.id
_entity.type
_entity.pdbx_description
1 polymer ?
#
loop_
_entity_poly.entity_id
_entity_poly.type
_entity_poly.pdbx_seq_one_letter_code
_entity_poly.pdbx_strand_id
1 'polypeptide(L)'
;ASASTAAGAALGPLLAGAVAEYLPHSTVLPYVLFAAALVPGAVALVALPKTTEPSHRGAASGARRRLVEVPRLPRDIRSVFVLATLPAAIAWATVGLFQSVVPSWIAELLGMSNLLVGAAAAALVMGCSVLSQLGMRGIDPLVAQRVGLGVMFGGTVGLFVVDRFPSLPLLFAVTVAVGLGHGWAFAGGMQRVGAAVAARAPETSGAVLAAFFTVTYIGLGVPAIVAGLLVTYQGTSTAVAEFSVAAAVLCLIALVLNMIRRSESAGAARE
;
A
#
# COMPACT_ATOMS: atom_id res chain seq x y z
N ALA A 1 9.33 8.89 11.67
CA ALA A 1 8.08 8.10 11.65
C ALA A 1 8.00 7.17 10.43
N SER A 2 8.24 7.64 9.20
CA SER A 2 8.11 6.80 7.98
C SER A 2 9.09 5.60 7.94
N ALA A 3 10.35 5.79 8.36
CA ALA A 3 11.36 4.72 8.32
C ALA A 3 11.04 3.55 9.27
N SER A 4 10.53 3.82 10.46
CA SER A 4 10.17 2.78 11.44
C SER A 4 8.93 1.99 11.01
N THR A 5 7.92 2.67 10.45
CA THR A 5 6.73 2.01 9.89
C THR A 5 7.12 1.08 8.74
N ALA A 6 7.99 1.57 7.87
CA ALA A 6 8.49 0.83 6.72
C ALA A 6 9.33 -0.40 7.13
N ALA A 7 10.24 -0.22 8.12
CA ALA A 7 11.02 -1.33 8.67
C ALA A 7 10.12 -2.39 9.29
N GLY A 8 9.09 -2.00 10.04
CA GLY A 8 8.10 -2.92 10.60
C GLY A 8 7.34 -3.70 9.54
N ALA A 9 6.89 -3.01 8.48
CA ALA A 9 6.16 -3.64 7.38
C ALA A 9 7.01 -4.62 6.55
N ALA A 10 8.33 -4.40 6.46
CA ALA A 10 9.25 -5.32 5.77
C ALA A 10 9.71 -6.47 6.68
N LEU A 11 10.06 -6.17 7.92
CA LEU A 11 10.61 -7.17 8.87
C LEU A 11 9.53 -8.04 9.51
N GLY A 12 8.32 -7.52 9.69
CA GLY A 12 7.21 -8.24 10.32
C GLY A 12 6.94 -9.60 9.69
N PRO A 13 6.64 -9.68 8.39
CA PRO A 13 6.41 -10.95 7.70
C PRO A 13 7.59 -11.91 7.78
N LEU A 14 8.84 -11.42 7.64
CA LEU A 14 10.05 -12.25 7.74
C LEU A 14 10.18 -12.87 9.11
N LEU A 15 10.04 -12.08 10.18
CA LEU A 15 10.11 -12.56 11.55
C LEU A 15 8.99 -13.56 11.84
N ALA A 16 7.76 -13.24 11.43
CA ALA A 16 6.63 -14.15 11.62
C ALA A 16 6.83 -15.47 10.86
N GLY A 17 7.29 -15.41 9.61
CA GLY A 17 7.57 -16.60 8.79
C GLY A 17 8.71 -17.45 9.36
N ALA A 18 9.80 -16.82 9.82
CA ALA A 18 10.91 -17.52 10.43
C ALA A 18 10.49 -18.21 11.75
N VAL A 19 9.72 -17.50 12.57
CA VAL A 19 9.19 -18.07 13.84
C VAL A 19 8.23 -19.23 13.55
N ALA A 20 7.35 -19.07 12.56
CA ALA A 20 6.38 -20.10 12.19
C ALA A 20 7.06 -21.34 11.59
N GLU A 21 8.16 -21.18 10.86
CA GLU A 21 8.87 -22.29 10.23
C GLU A 21 9.80 -23.05 11.18
N TYR A 22 10.56 -22.33 12.03
CA TYR A 22 11.68 -22.92 12.76
C TYR A 22 11.47 -23.07 14.27
N LEU A 23 10.42 -22.46 14.84
CA LEU A 23 10.18 -22.49 16.28
C LEU A 23 8.91 -23.31 16.63
N PRO A 24 8.87 -23.89 17.86
CA PRO A 24 7.68 -24.61 18.32
C PRO A 24 6.49 -23.64 18.47
N HIS A 25 5.28 -24.20 18.45
CA HIS A 25 4.03 -23.43 18.58
C HIS A 25 3.86 -22.33 17.51
N SER A 26 4.09 -22.69 16.24
CA SER A 26 4.07 -21.81 15.06
C SER A 26 2.82 -20.94 14.93
N THR A 27 1.68 -21.38 15.46
CA THR A 27 0.40 -20.64 15.42
C THR A 27 0.22 -19.66 16.58
N VAL A 28 1.00 -19.72 17.64
CA VAL A 28 0.86 -18.89 18.85
C VAL A 28 2.05 -17.96 19.05
N LEU A 29 3.25 -18.51 18.88
CA LEU A 29 4.49 -17.79 19.20
C LEU A 29 4.68 -16.47 18.45
N PRO A 30 4.38 -16.34 17.13
CA PRO A 30 4.46 -15.07 16.44
C PRO A 30 3.60 -13.98 17.08
N TYR A 31 2.39 -14.32 17.51
CA TYR A 31 1.48 -13.37 18.16
C TYR A 31 1.94 -12.95 19.54
N VAL A 32 2.48 -13.89 20.32
CA VAL A 32 3.04 -13.61 21.66
C VAL A 32 4.25 -12.68 21.55
N LEU A 33 5.16 -12.96 20.62
CA LEU A 33 6.33 -12.10 20.38
C LEU A 33 5.92 -10.69 19.91
N PHE A 34 4.93 -10.60 19.02
CA PHE A 34 4.40 -9.31 18.58
C PHE A 34 3.74 -8.55 19.74
N ALA A 35 2.92 -9.22 20.55
CA ALA A 35 2.29 -8.61 21.73
C ALA A 35 3.36 -8.13 22.73
N ALA A 36 4.40 -8.94 22.98
CA ALA A 36 5.51 -8.56 23.84
C ALA A 36 6.27 -7.34 23.29
N ALA A 37 6.48 -7.26 21.98
CA ALA A 37 7.13 -6.11 21.34
C ALA A 37 6.31 -4.80 21.42
N LEU A 38 4.99 -4.89 21.56
CA LEU A 38 4.13 -3.72 21.76
C LEU A 38 4.23 -3.12 23.18
N VAL A 39 4.60 -3.91 24.19
CA VAL A 39 4.66 -3.45 25.58
C VAL A 39 5.62 -2.29 25.77
N PRO A 40 6.89 -2.34 25.30
CA PRO A 40 7.80 -1.20 25.42
C PRO A 40 7.26 0.07 24.73
N GLY A 41 6.61 -0.09 23.57
CA GLY A 41 5.96 1.01 22.86
C GLY A 41 4.83 1.64 23.68
N ALA A 42 3.98 0.83 24.27
CA ALA A 42 2.90 1.29 25.14
C ALA A 42 3.45 2.01 26.39
N VAL A 43 4.48 1.44 27.03
CA VAL A 43 5.14 2.06 28.19
C VAL A 43 5.77 3.40 27.80
N ALA A 44 6.49 3.46 26.66
CA ALA A 44 7.07 4.70 26.18
C ALA A 44 6.00 5.76 25.91
N LEU A 45 4.86 5.37 25.34
CA LEU A 45 3.74 6.29 25.05
C LEU A 45 3.15 6.88 26.35
N VAL A 46 3.01 6.08 27.41
CA VAL A 46 2.52 6.53 28.72
C VAL A 46 3.54 7.44 29.42
N ALA A 47 4.85 7.14 29.25
CA ALA A 47 5.94 7.89 29.85
C ALA A 47 6.23 9.24 29.13
N LEU A 48 5.73 9.46 27.92
CA LEU A 48 5.91 10.72 27.20
C LEU A 48 5.23 11.87 27.96
N PRO A 49 5.94 12.99 28.19
CA PRO A 49 5.35 14.20 28.76
C PRO A 49 4.14 14.63 27.90
N LYS A 50 3.02 14.89 28.54
CA LYS A 50 1.88 15.48 27.84
C LYS A 50 2.28 16.86 27.34
N THR A 51 2.69 16.96 26.08
CA THR A 51 2.84 18.24 25.40
C THR A 51 1.45 18.85 25.20
N THR A 52 0.92 19.43 26.27
CA THR A 52 -0.28 20.25 26.21
C THR A 52 0.14 21.60 25.67
N GLU A 53 0.36 21.71 24.35
CA GLU A 53 0.17 23.03 23.75
C GLU A 53 -1.30 23.39 23.95
N PRO A 54 -1.61 24.57 24.48
CA PRO A 54 -2.96 25.06 24.49
C PRO A 54 -3.35 25.30 23.01
N SER A 55 -3.84 24.26 22.35
CA SER A 55 -4.62 24.41 21.13
C SER A 55 -5.64 25.51 21.48
N HIS A 56 -5.69 26.56 20.69
CA HIS A 56 -6.75 27.56 20.74
C HIS A 56 -8.09 26.85 20.70
N ARG A 57 -8.58 26.47 21.88
CA ARG A 57 -9.95 26.06 22.10
C ARG A 57 -10.80 27.34 22.05
N GLY A 58 -10.98 27.84 20.83
CA GLY A 58 -12.12 28.66 20.54
C GLY A 58 -13.36 27.88 20.98
N ALA A 59 -14.07 28.45 21.91
CA ALA A 59 -15.27 27.92 22.50
C ALA A 59 -16.23 27.38 21.44
N ALA A 60 -16.30 26.08 21.29
CA ALA A 60 -17.42 25.40 20.67
C ALA A 60 -18.14 24.64 21.76
N SER A 61 -19.01 25.40 22.43
CA SER A 61 -20.05 24.89 23.33
C SER A 61 -20.88 23.83 22.62
N GLY A 62 -21.00 22.62 23.23
CA GLY A 62 -22.21 21.82 23.11
C GLY A 62 -22.42 20.97 21.87
N ALA A 63 -21.54 20.97 20.86
CA ALA A 63 -21.69 20.06 19.75
C ALA A 63 -21.26 18.64 20.14
N ARG A 64 -22.18 17.69 20.18
CA ARG A 64 -21.90 16.25 20.26
C ARG A 64 -20.81 15.95 19.27
N ARG A 65 -19.61 15.64 19.77
CA ARG A 65 -18.46 15.21 18.96
C ARG A 65 -18.91 13.97 18.19
N ARG A 66 -19.20 14.11 16.90
CA ARG A 66 -19.54 12.97 16.06
C ARG A 66 -18.31 12.05 16.04
N LEU A 67 -18.47 10.83 16.52
CA LEU A 67 -17.42 9.81 16.58
C LEU A 67 -16.90 9.43 15.17
N VAL A 68 -17.70 9.71 14.15
CA VAL A 68 -17.35 9.50 12.75
C VAL A 68 -17.62 10.80 12.00
N GLU A 69 -16.57 11.49 11.64
CA GLU A 69 -16.64 12.67 10.78
C GLU A 69 -16.22 12.23 9.37
N VAL A 70 -17.17 12.23 8.43
CA VAL A 70 -16.85 11.94 7.01
C VAL A 70 -16.06 13.13 6.46
N PRO A 71 -14.82 12.93 6.03
CA PRO A 71 -14.00 14.01 5.52
C PRO A 71 -14.67 14.67 4.31
N ARG A 72 -14.98 15.95 4.40
CA ARG A 72 -15.49 16.71 3.27
C ARG A 72 -14.32 17.15 2.41
N LEU A 73 -14.20 16.53 1.22
CA LEU A 73 -13.20 16.94 0.23
C LEU A 73 -13.58 18.28 -0.39
N PRO A 74 -12.74 19.32 -0.26
CA PRO A 74 -12.94 20.58 -0.96
C PRO A 74 -13.04 20.35 -2.49
N ARG A 75 -13.93 21.07 -3.16
CA ARG A 75 -14.19 20.88 -4.59
C ARG A 75 -12.94 21.08 -5.43
N ASP A 76 -12.09 22.03 -5.04
CA ASP A 76 -10.90 22.46 -5.78
C ASP A 76 -9.77 21.42 -5.83
N ILE A 77 -9.78 20.45 -4.90
CA ILE A 77 -8.76 19.39 -4.84
C ILE A 77 -9.29 18.00 -5.25
N ARG A 78 -10.61 17.85 -5.49
CA ARG A 78 -11.23 16.54 -5.77
C ARG A 78 -10.60 15.80 -6.94
N SER A 79 -10.34 16.49 -8.05
CA SER A 79 -9.75 15.87 -9.23
C SER A 79 -8.33 15.37 -8.95
N VAL A 80 -7.51 16.18 -8.28
CA VAL A 80 -6.16 15.79 -7.90
C VAL A 80 -6.22 14.65 -6.89
N PHE A 81 -7.13 14.72 -5.93
CA PHE A 81 -7.33 13.67 -4.92
C PHE A 81 -7.64 12.31 -5.57
N VAL A 82 -8.64 12.25 -6.45
CA VAL A 82 -9.04 11.00 -7.12
C VAL A 82 -7.90 10.45 -7.97
N LEU A 83 -7.28 11.29 -8.82
CA LEU A 83 -6.20 10.88 -9.72
C LEU A 83 -4.90 10.49 -8.99
N ALA A 84 -4.67 10.99 -7.80
CA ALA A 84 -3.52 10.64 -6.99
C ALA A 84 -3.78 9.43 -6.07
N THR A 85 -5.02 9.28 -5.57
CA THR A 85 -5.38 8.23 -4.60
C THR A 85 -5.69 6.90 -5.30
N LEU A 86 -6.29 6.92 -6.50
CA LEU A 86 -6.61 5.69 -7.24
C LEU A 86 -5.36 4.83 -7.51
N PRO A 87 -4.24 5.35 -8.06
CA PRO A 87 -3.01 4.57 -8.18
C PRO A 87 -2.47 4.03 -6.86
N ALA A 88 -2.57 4.83 -5.79
CA ALA A 88 -2.14 4.40 -4.47
C ALA A 88 -3.01 3.25 -3.92
N ALA A 89 -4.33 3.28 -4.15
CA ALA A 89 -5.24 2.20 -3.78
C ALA A 89 -4.96 0.91 -4.57
N ILE A 90 -4.69 1.00 -5.87
CA ILE A 90 -4.28 -0.14 -6.71
C ILE A 90 -2.96 -0.74 -6.20
N ALA A 91 -2.01 0.11 -5.83
CA ALA A 91 -0.74 -0.31 -5.25
C ALA A 91 -0.97 -1.13 -3.97
N TRP A 92 -1.79 -0.65 -3.06
CA TRP A 92 -2.13 -1.36 -1.83
C TRP A 92 -2.96 -2.64 -2.08
N ALA A 93 -3.82 -2.67 -3.11
CA ALA A 93 -4.52 -3.89 -3.52
C ALA A 93 -3.53 -5.01 -3.89
N THR A 94 -2.50 -4.67 -4.64
CA THR A 94 -1.45 -5.62 -5.03
C THR A 94 -0.66 -6.13 -3.83
N VAL A 95 -0.35 -5.25 -2.86
CA VAL A 95 0.26 -5.66 -1.58
C VAL A 95 -0.65 -6.61 -0.80
N GLY A 96 -1.96 -6.34 -0.79
CA GLY A 96 -2.95 -7.23 -0.18
C GLY A 96 -2.86 -8.66 -0.72
N LEU A 97 -2.71 -8.83 -2.03
CA LEU A 97 -2.50 -10.15 -2.66
C LEU A 97 -1.23 -10.82 -2.15
N PHE A 98 -0.11 -10.08 -2.12
CA PHE A 98 1.17 -10.61 -1.64
C PHE A 98 1.16 -11.01 -0.17
N GLN A 99 0.34 -10.38 0.65
CA GLN A 99 0.24 -10.72 2.07
C GLN A 99 -0.78 -11.82 2.36
N SER A 100 -1.82 -11.98 1.53
CA SER A 100 -2.92 -12.91 1.80
C SER A 100 -2.85 -14.21 1.00
N VAL A 101 -2.49 -14.17 -0.28
CA VAL A 101 -2.62 -15.30 -1.20
C VAL A 101 -1.27 -15.83 -1.71
N VAL A 102 -0.32 -14.94 -2.02
CA VAL A 102 0.96 -15.33 -2.62
C VAL A 102 1.72 -16.38 -1.82
N PRO A 103 1.76 -16.37 -0.46
CA PRO A 103 2.45 -17.42 0.29
C PRO A 103 1.90 -18.83 0.04
N SER A 104 0.58 -19.01 0.03
CA SER A 104 -0.06 -20.30 -0.26
C SER A 104 0.07 -20.69 -1.74
N TRP A 105 -0.02 -19.71 -2.63
CA TRP A 105 0.19 -19.95 -4.06
C TRP A 105 1.62 -20.42 -4.38
N ILE A 106 2.65 -19.85 -3.73
CA ILE A 106 4.04 -20.31 -3.85
C ILE A 106 4.16 -21.77 -3.39
N ALA A 107 3.56 -22.11 -2.25
CA ALA A 107 3.60 -23.45 -1.70
C ALA A 107 2.99 -24.48 -2.68
N GLU A 108 1.86 -24.15 -3.30
CA GLU A 108 1.18 -25.03 -4.27
C GLU A 108 1.92 -25.07 -5.61
N LEU A 109 2.29 -23.90 -6.17
CA LEU A 109 2.86 -23.78 -7.51
C LEU A 109 4.25 -24.41 -7.63
N LEU A 110 5.08 -24.20 -6.61
CA LEU A 110 6.48 -24.63 -6.60
C LEU A 110 6.71 -25.90 -5.75
N GLY A 111 5.67 -26.44 -5.12
CA GLY A 111 5.76 -27.59 -4.21
C GLY A 111 6.63 -27.29 -2.98
N MET A 112 6.72 -26.02 -2.55
CA MET A 112 7.58 -25.57 -1.46
C MET A 112 6.77 -25.41 -0.17
N SER A 113 7.02 -26.24 0.81
CA SER A 113 6.34 -26.20 2.13
C SER A 113 6.93 -25.17 3.09
N ASN A 114 8.07 -24.54 2.76
CA ASN A 114 8.76 -23.61 3.65
C ASN A 114 8.04 -22.26 3.72
N LEU A 115 7.45 -21.94 4.87
CA LEU A 115 6.68 -20.72 5.13
C LEU A 115 7.53 -19.45 5.00
N LEU A 116 8.84 -19.54 5.23
CA LEU A 116 9.74 -18.40 5.12
C LEU A 116 9.83 -17.87 3.68
N VAL A 117 9.68 -18.72 2.66
CA VAL A 117 9.72 -18.29 1.24
C VAL A 117 8.55 -17.37 0.91
N GLY A 118 7.34 -17.74 1.34
CA GLY A 118 6.16 -16.89 1.21
C GLY A 118 6.28 -15.57 1.98
N ALA A 119 6.77 -15.65 3.21
CA ALA A 119 7.04 -14.48 4.05
C ALA A 119 8.12 -13.57 3.44
N ALA A 120 9.15 -14.15 2.81
CA ALA A 120 10.20 -13.39 2.11
C ALA A 120 9.64 -12.64 0.90
N ALA A 121 8.72 -13.23 0.13
CA ALA A 121 8.06 -12.54 -0.97
C ALA A 121 7.25 -11.32 -0.48
N ALA A 122 6.45 -11.47 0.58
CA ALA A 122 5.70 -10.37 1.18
C ALA A 122 6.61 -9.26 1.73
N ALA A 123 7.70 -9.64 2.41
CA ALA A 123 8.69 -8.71 2.93
C ALA A 123 9.46 -7.98 1.83
N LEU A 124 9.79 -8.66 0.75
CA LEU A 124 10.52 -8.10 -0.39
C LEU A 124 9.70 -7.01 -1.10
N VAL A 125 8.39 -7.21 -1.28
CA VAL A 125 7.50 -6.16 -1.81
C VAL A 125 7.59 -4.90 -0.96
N MET A 126 7.47 -5.01 0.36
CA MET A 126 7.54 -3.86 1.26
C MET A 126 8.94 -3.25 1.32
N GLY A 127 9.99 -4.07 1.37
CA GLY A 127 11.38 -3.61 1.35
C GLY A 127 11.71 -2.82 0.09
N CYS A 128 11.36 -3.34 -1.09
CA CYS A 128 11.54 -2.65 -2.37
C CYS A 128 10.70 -1.37 -2.47
N SER A 129 9.48 -1.38 -1.92
CA SER A 129 8.64 -0.19 -1.82
C SER A 129 9.32 0.94 -1.03
N VAL A 130 9.93 0.61 0.10
CA VAL A 130 10.68 1.59 0.91
C VAL A 130 11.88 2.12 0.14
N LEU A 131 12.67 1.24 -0.46
CA LEU A 131 13.85 1.64 -1.23
C LEU A 131 13.47 2.56 -2.39
N SER A 132 12.39 2.27 -3.11
CA SER A 132 11.92 3.13 -4.20
C SER A 132 11.44 4.50 -3.71
N GLN A 133 10.80 4.58 -2.54
CA GLN A 133 10.40 5.84 -1.93
C GLN A 133 11.61 6.71 -1.53
N LEU A 134 12.68 6.09 -1.02
CA LEU A 134 13.92 6.79 -0.70
C LEU A 134 14.59 7.37 -1.96
N GLY A 135 14.48 6.68 -3.09
CA GLY A 135 15.00 7.14 -4.39
C GLY A 135 14.18 8.25 -5.05
N MET A 136 13.04 8.67 -4.48
CA MET A 136 12.18 9.71 -5.08
C MET A 136 12.68 11.15 -4.91
N ARG A 137 13.78 11.38 -4.20
CA ARG A 137 14.27 12.74 -3.95
C ARG A 137 14.56 13.46 -5.28
N GLY A 138 13.91 14.61 -5.50
CA GLY A 138 14.06 15.41 -6.72
C GLY A 138 13.27 14.94 -7.93
N ILE A 139 12.48 13.85 -7.83
CA ILE A 139 11.61 13.38 -8.92
C ILE A 139 10.23 14.04 -8.76
N ASP A 140 9.68 14.53 -9.88
CA ASP A 140 8.30 15.03 -9.91
C ASP A 140 7.31 13.94 -9.45
N PRO A 141 6.42 14.22 -8.48
CA PRO A 141 5.53 13.22 -7.91
C PRO A 141 4.57 12.58 -8.93
N LEU A 142 4.17 13.32 -9.98
CA LEU A 142 3.35 12.80 -11.06
C LEU A 142 4.14 11.83 -11.96
N VAL A 143 5.39 12.16 -12.25
CA VAL A 143 6.30 11.28 -13.01
C VAL A 143 6.55 10.00 -12.23
N ALA A 144 6.88 10.10 -10.94
CA ALA A 144 7.09 8.94 -10.09
C ALA A 144 5.84 8.04 -10.05
N GLN A 145 4.65 8.64 -9.89
CA GLN A 145 3.40 7.88 -9.88
C GLN A 145 3.14 7.15 -11.20
N ARG A 146 3.43 7.77 -12.35
CA ARG A 146 3.29 7.14 -13.67
C ARG A 146 4.27 6.01 -13.89
N VAL A 147 5.54 6.23 -13.57
CA VAL A 147 6.58 5.20 -13.65
C VAL A 147 6.21 4.04 -12.72
N GLY A 148 5.78 4.35 -11.49
CA GLY A 148 5.31 3.36 -10.54
C GLY A 148 4.18 2.48 -11.09
N LEU A 149 3.15 3.10 -11.70
CA LEU A 149 2.06 2.36 -12.35
C LEU A 149 2.54 1.50 -13.53
N GLY A 150 3.46 2.01 -14.35
CA GLY A 150 4.03 1.26 -15.47
C GLY A 150 4.84 0.03 -14.99
N VAL A 151 5.65 0.20 -13.95
CA VAL A 151 6.42 -0.89 -13.34
C VAL A 151 5.49 -1.91 -12.68
N MET A 152 4.44 -1.45 -11.97
CA MET A 152 3.43 -2.34 -11.40
C MET A 152 2.64 -3.10 -12.46
N PHE A 153 2.27 -2.45 -13.56
CA PHE A 153 1.65 -3.13 -14.70
C PHE A 153 2.53 -4.29 -15.19
N GLY A 154 3.82 -4.03 -15.44
CA GLY A 154 4.77 -5.07 -15.83
C GLY A 154 4.89 -6.18 -14.77
N GLY A 155 4.92 -5.82 -13.49
CA GLY A 155 4.97 -6.76 -12.37
C GLY A 155 3.71 -7.63 -12.26
N THR A 156 2.52 -7.05 -12.40
CA THR A 156 1.25 -7.81 -12.35
C THR A 156 1.10 -8.73 -13.57
N VAL A 157 1.48 -8.30 -14.77
CA VAL A 157 1.58 -9.17 -15.94
C VAL A 157 2.59 -10.29 -15.69
N GLY A 158 3.73 -9.97 -15.05
CA GLY A 158 4.75 -10.94 -14.68
C GLY A 158 4.23 -12.02 -13.72
N LEU A 159 3.33 -11.70 -12.77
CA LEU A 159 2.68 -12.71 -11.92
C LEU A 159 1.86 -13.72 -12.75
N PHE A 160 1.13 -13.24 -13.76
CA PHE A 160 0.41 -14.12 -14.68
C PHE A 160 1.38 -15.03 -15.46
N VAL A 161 2.56 -14.52 -15.84
CA VAL A 161 3.59 -15.33 -16.51
C VAL A 161 4.19 -16.37 -15.56
N VAL A 162 4.44 -16.02 -14.29
CA VAL A 162 4.91 -16.98 -13.27
C VAL A 162 3.92 -18.12 -13.07
N ASP A 163 2.62 -17.85 -13.10
CA ASP A 163 1.58 -18.89 -13.00
C ASP A 163 1.65 -19.90 -14.17
N ARG A 164 2.01 -19.44 -15.36
CA ARG A 164 2.14 -20.29 -16.55
C ARG A 164 3.52 -20.98 -16.66
N PHE A 165 4.55 -20.34 -16.17
CA PHE A 165 5.94 -20.80 -16.19
C PHE A 165 6.54 -20.72 -14.80
N PRO A 166 6.24 -21.68 -13.90
CA PRO A 166 6.68 -21.65 -12.51
C PRO A 166 8.18 -21.53 -12.37
N SER A 167 8.65 -20.44 -11.78
CA SER A 167 10.09 -20.16 -11.60
C SER A 167 10.28 -19.25 -10.38
N LEU A 168 11.04 -19.73 -9.41
CA LEU A 168 11.37 -18.96 -8.21
C LEU A 168 12.15 -17.68 -8.50
N PRO A 169 13.20 -17.69 -9.36
CA PRO A 169 13.89 -16.46 -9.75
C PRO A 169 12.97 -15.44 -10.43
N LEU A 170 12.07 -15.91 -11.32
CA LEU A 170 11.11 -15.03 -11.99
C LEU A 170 10.12 -14.43 -10.99
N LEU A 171 9.63 -15.24 -10.05
CA LEU A 171 8.75 -14.75 -8.97
C LEU A 171 9.42 -13.63 -8.17
N PHE A 172 10.66 -13.80 -7.75
CA PHE A 172 11.37 -12.75 -7.00
C PHE A 172 11.63 -11.50 -7.85
N ALA A 173 11.96 -11.64 -9.13
CA ALA A 173 12.13 -10.51 -10.04
C ALA A 173 10.82 -9.71 -10.19
N VAL A 174 9.71 -10.40 -10.37
CA VAL A 174 8.36 -9.82 -10.43
C VAL A 174 7.99 -9.14 -9.11
N THR A 175 8.28 -9.79 -7.98
CA THR A 175 8.05 -9.25 -6.63
C THR A 175 8.81 -7.93 -6.41
N VAL A 176 10.08 -7.87 -6.85
CA VAL A 176 10.87 -6.62 -6.83
C VAL A 176 10.21 -5.54 -7.68
N ALA A 177 9.79 -5.87 -8.91
CA ALA A 177 9.12 -4.91 -9.78
C ALA A 177 7.85 -4.36 -9.15
N VAL A 178 6.99 -5.23 -8.60
CA VAL A 178 5.77 -4.82 -7.90
C VAL A 178 6.10 -3.90 -6.71
N GLY A 179 7.09 -4.26 -5.89
CA GLY A 179 7.51 -3.47 -4.73
C GLY A 179 8.02 -2.08 -5.10
N LEU A 180 8.88 -1.98 -6.11
CA LEU A 180 9.39 -0.70 -6.61
C LEU A 180 8.26 0.17 -7.17
N GLY A 181 7.39 -0.42 -7.98
CA GLY A 181 6.23 0.26 -8.55
C GLY A 181 5.24 0.75 -7.48
N HIS A 182 4.97 -0.10 -6.47
CA HIS A 182 4.14 0.26 -5.32
C HIS A 182 4.66 1.51 -4.60
N GLY A 183 5.96 1.54 -4.27
CA GLY A 183 6.53 2.65 -3.52
C GLY A 183 6.41 3.98 -4.27
N TRP A 184 6.69 3.99 -5.57
CA TRP A 184 6.57 5.19 -6.39
C TRP A 184 5.11 5.60 -6.63
N ALA A 185 4.21 4.65 -6.90
CA ALA A 185 2.79 4.94 -7.10
C ALA A 185 2.15 5.54 -5.83
N PHE A 186 2.44 4.94 -4.67
CA PHE A 186 1.92 5.39 -3.38
C PHE A 186 2.50 6.74 -2.95
N ALA A 187 3.84 6.86 -2.92
CA ALA A 187 4.49 8.07 -2.44
C ALA A 187 4.25 9.27 -3.38
N GLY A 188 4.22 9.03 -4.70
CA GLY A 188 3.85 10.06 -5.68
C GLY A 188 2.41 10.55 -5.46
N GLY A 189 1.46 9.64 -5.23
CA GLY A 189 0.09 9.98 -4.89
C GLY A 189 -0.02 10.81 -3.61
N MET A 190 0.62 10.36 -2.54
CA MET A 190 0.62 11.04 -1.25
C MET A 190 1.21 12.47 -1.34
N GLN A 191 2.33 12.63 -2.04
CA GLN A 191 2.95 13.95 -2.24
C GLN A 191 2.06 14.89 -3.06
N ARG A 192 1.40 14.40 -4.12
CA ARG A 192 0.45 15.20 -4.92
C ARG A 192 -0.74 15.67 -4.12
N VAL A 193 -1.34 14.80 -3.30
CA VAL A 193 -2.44 15.16 -2.40
C VAL A 193 -1.95 16.18 -1.37
N GLY A 194 -0.81 15.94 -0.73
CA GLY A 194 -0.23 16.85 0.26
C GLY A 194 0.06 18.24 -0.31
N ALA A 195 0.66 18.32 -1.49
CA ALA A 195 0.93 19.59 -2.17
C ALA A 195 -0.36 20.34 -2.55
N ALA A 196 -1.38 19.63 -3.07
CA ALA A 196 -2.67 20.25 -3.42
C ALA A 196 -3.40 20.81 -2.19
N VAL A 197 -3.35 20.10 -1.07
CA VAL A 197 -3.95 20.55 0.19
C VAL A 197 -3.19 21.74 0.76
N ALA A 198 -1.87 21.68 0.82
CA ALA A 198 -1.04 22.78 1.31
C ALA A 198 -1.26 24.09 0.53
N ALA A 199 -1.49 23.98 -0.79
CA ALA A 199 -1.69 25.15 -1.64
C ALA A 199 -3.13 25.73 -1.62
N ARG A 200 -4.16 24.90 -1.37
CA ARG A 200 -5.56 25.31 -1.62
C ARG A 200 -6.50 25.18 -0.42
N ALA A 201 -6.15 24.34 0.56
CA ALA A 201 -7.02 24.05 1.69
C ALA A 201 -6.23 23.56 2.91
N PRO A 202 -5.23 24.33 3.40
CA PRO A 202 -4.30 23.88 4.45
C PRO A 202 -5.01 23.49 5.75
N GLU A 203 -6.14 24.12 6.06
CA GLU A 203 -6.96 23.85 7.25
C GLU A 203 -7.63 22.47 7.20
N THR A 204 -7.77 21.85 6.02
CA THR A 204 -8.35 20.51 5.85
C THR A 204 -7.32 19.40 5.76
N SER A 205 -6.04 19.69 5.94
CA SER A 205 -4.92 18.76 5.70
C SER A 205 -5.10 17.42 6.40
N GLY A 206 -5.43 17.43 7.69
CA GLY A 206 -5.66 16.21 8.46
C GLY A 206 -6.80 15.36 7.92
N ALA A 207 -7.93 15.98 7.57
CA ALA A 207 -9.10 15.29 7.06
C ALA A 207 -8.86 14.67 5.67
N VAL A 208 -8.17 15.39 4.78
CA VAL A 208 -7.87 14.92 3.43
C VAL A 208 -6.83 13.78 3.45
N LEU A 209 -5.79 13.89 4.28
CA LEU A 209 -4.83 12.80 4.46
C LEU A 209 -5.49 11.56 5.09
N ALA A 210 -6.38 11.73 6.06
CA ALA A 210 -7.16 10.63 6.62
C ALA A 210 -8.01 9.96 5.53
N ALA A 211 -8.67 10.74 4.66
CA ALA A 211 -9.42 10.20 3.52
C ALA A 211 -8.52 9.42 2.54
N PHE A 212 -7.31 9.94 2.25
CA PHE A 212 -6.33 9.25 1.40
C PHE A 212 -5.96 7.87 1.98
N PHE A 213 -5.61 7.82 3.27
CA PHE A 213 -5.30 6.55 3.92
C PHE A 213 -6.51 5.61 4.01
N THR A 214 -7.71 6.15 4.26
CA THR A 214 -8.94 5.33 4.26
C THR A 214 -9.15 4.64 2.92
N VAL A 215 -9.03 5.36 1.81
CA VAL A 215 -9.18 4.78 0.46
C VAL A 215 -8.07 3.75 0.18
N THR A 216 -6.83 4.03 0.56
CA THR A 216 -5.73 3.07 0.38
C THR A 216 -5.90 1.81 1.21
N TYR A 217 -6.38 1.90 2.45
CA TYR A 217 -6.68 0.73 3.28
C TYR A 217 -7.90 -0.06 2.79
N ILE A 218 -8.92 0.60 2.25
CA ILE A 218 -10.01 -0.09 1.54
C ILE A 218 -9.44 -0.81 0.31
N GLY A 219 -8.52 -0.15 -0.42
CA GLY A 219 -7.77 -0.75 -1.52
C GLY A 219 -6.96 -1.98 -1.11
N LEU A 220 -6.43 -2.03 0.10
CA LEU A 220 -5.75 -3.20 0.66
C LEU A 220 -6.76 -4.31 1.04
N GLY A 221 -7.77 -3.97 1.84
CA GLY A 221 -8.61 -4.96 2.52
C GLY A 221 -9.65 -5.59 1.60
N VAL A 222 -10.39 -4.80 0.81
CA VAL A 222 -11.46 -5.32 -0.05
C VAL A 222 -10.92 -6.28 -1.11
N PRO A 223 -9.87 -5.94 -1.89
CA PRO A 223 -9.30 -6.88 -2.85
C PRO A 223 -8.71 -8.13 -2.20
N ALA A 224 -8.11 -8.02 -0.99
CA ALA A 224 -7.60 -9.19 -0.28
C ALA A 224 -8.73 -10.16 0.12
N ILE A 225 -9.89 -9.64 0.57
CA ILE A 225 -11.08 -10.45 0.86
C ILE A 225 -11.59 -11.12 -0.43
N VAL A 226 -11.70 -10.35 -1.51
CA VAL A 226 -12.14 -10.90 -2.82
C VAL A 226 -11.19 -11.98 -3.30
N ALA A 227 -9.87 -11.75 -3.22
CA ALA A 227 -8.86 -12.75 -3.58
C ALA A 227 -9.00 -14.03 -2.73
N GLY A 228 -9.22 -13.91 -1.41
CA GLY A 228 -9.45 -15.05 -0.53
C GLY A 228 -10.73 -15.84 -0.88
N LEU A 229 -11.80 -15.15 -1.27
CA LEU A 229 -13.01 -15.80 -1.76
C LEU A 229 -12.76 -16.53 -3.09
N LEU A 230 -12.06 -15.92 -4.03
CA LEU A 230 -11.69 -16.57 -5.30
C LEU A 230 -10.85 -17.81 -5.05
N VAL A 231 -9.88 -17.76 -4.15
CA VAL A 231 -9.10 -18.94 -3.73
C VAL A 231 -10.00 -20.06 -3.24
N THR A 232 -11.00 -19.74 -2.43
CA THR A 232 -11.93 -20.74 -1.86
C THR A 232 -12.79 -21.42 -2.93
N TYR A 233 -13.21 -20.67 -3.96
CA TYR A 233 -14.13 -21.21 -4.97
C TYR A 233 -13.45 -21.74 -6.24
N GLN A 234 -12.26 -21.24 -6.58
CA GLN A 234 -11.61 -21.48 -7.87
C GLN A 234 -10.17 -22.00 -7.74
N GLY A 235 -9.60 -22.00 -6.53
CA GLY A 235 -8.20 -22.34 -6.27
C GLY A 235 -7.24 -21.14 -6.40
N THR A 236 -6.03 -21.31 -5.87
CA THR A 236 -5.03 -20.23 -5.72
C THR A 236 -4.51 -19.72 -7.05
N SER A 237 -4.19 -20.61 -8.01
CA SER A 237 -3.65 -20.25 -9.33
C SER A 237 -4.65 -19.39 -10.12
N THR A 238 -5.91 -19.81 -10.19
CA THR A 238 -6.97 -19.03 -10.88
C THR A 238 -7.16 -17.67 -10.21
N ALA A 239 -7.21 -17.63 -8.89
CA ALA A 239 -7.39 -16.40 -8.13
C ALA A 239 -6.23 -15.40 -8.37
N VAL A 240 -4.98 -15.89 -8.39
CA VAL A 240 -3.80 -15.05 -8.69
C VAL A 240 -3.83 -14.56 -10.13
N ALA A 241 -4.19 -15.41 -11.10
CA ALA A 241 -4.29 -15.04 -12.50
C ALA A 241 -5.35 -13.95 -12.73
N GLU A 242 -6.57 -14.15 -12.22
CA GLU A 242 -7.67 -13.18 -12.35
C GLU A 242 -7.35 -11.85 -11.67
N PHE A 243 -6.80 -11.91 -10.45
CA PHE A 243 -6.36 -10.72 -9.75
C PHE A 243 -5.26 -9.97 -10.51
N SER A 244 -4.29 -10.69 -11.06
CA SER A 244 -3.17 -10.11 -11.81
C SER A 244 -3.66 -9.39 -13.07
N VAL A 245 -4.61 -9.98 -13.80
CA VAL A 245 -5.24 -9.35 -14.97
C VAL A 245 -6.02 -8.11 -14.54
N ALA A 246 -6.85 -8.21 -13.50
CA ALA A 246 -7.62 -7.05 -13.00
C ALA A 246 -6.69 -5.91 -12.55
N ALA A 247 -5.64 -6.21 -11.79
CA ALA A 247 -4.67 -5.22 -11.34
C ALA A 247 -3.91 -4.58 -12.52
N ALA A 248 -3.52 -5.36 -13.53
CA ALA A 248 -2.88 -4.85 -14.74
C ALA A 248 -3.80 -3.88 -15.50
N VAL A 249 -5.05 -4.24 -15.72
CA VAL A 249 -6.06 -3.39 -16.36
C VAL A 249 -6.26 -2.09 -15.55
N LEU A 250 -6.38 -2.17 -14.23
CA LEU A 250 -6.54 -1.00 -13.38
C LEU A 250 -5.30 -0.10 -13.40
N CYS A 251 -4.08 -0.66 -13.41
CA CYS A 251 -2.84 0.10 -13.57
C CYS A 251 -2.82 0.86 -14.90
N LEU A 252 -3.23 0.20 -15.99
CA LEU A 252 -3.29 0.81 -17.31
C LEU A 252 -4.33 1.94 -17.37
N ILE A 253 -5.53 1.71 -16.85
CA ILE A 253 -6.59 2.74 -16.77
C ILE A 253 -6.08 3.94 -15.96
N ALA A 254 -5.52 3.71 -14.79
CA ALA A 254 -5.00 4.77 -13.94
C ALA A 254 -3.85 5.54 -14.61
N LEU A 255 -2.98 4.86 -15.36
CA LEU A 255 -1.91 5.47 -16.12
C LEU A 255 -2.45 6.37 -17.23
N VAL A 256 -3.40 5.88 -18.03
CA VAL A 256 -4.06 6.63 -19.11
C VAL A 256 -4.77 7.87 -18.56
N LEU A 257 -5.56 7.72 -17.49
CA LEU A 257 -6.24 8.86 -16.85
C LEU A 257 -5.25 9.93 -16.35
N ASN A 258 -4.11 9.53 -15.82
CA ASN A 258 -3.06 10.46 -15.40
C ASN A 258 -2.32 11.10 -16.58
N MET A 259 -2.31 10.48 -17.77
CA MET A 259 -1.71 11.06 -18.99
C MET A 259 -2.63 12.12 -19.64
N ILE A 260 -3.91 11.81 -19.83
CA ILE A 260 -4.88 12.65 -20.52
C ILE A 260 -5.02 14.00 -19.83
N ARG A 261 -5.16 14.03 -18.51
CA ARG A 261 -5.39 15.28 -17.77
C ARG A 261 -4.20 16.25 -17.74
N ARG A 262 -3.00 15.81 -18.08
CA ARG A 262 -1.86 16.73 -18.27
C ARG A 262 -1.96 17.51 -19.56
N SER A 263 -2.50 16.91 -20.63
CA SER A 263 -2.66 17.59 -21.91
C SER A 263 -3.69 18.72 -21.84
N GLU A 264 -4.77 18.53 -21.06
CA GLU A 264 -5.79 19.57 -20.84
C GLU A 264 -5.24 20.78 -20.06
N SER A 265 -4.46 20.53 -18.99
CA SER A 265 -3.86 21.61 -18.21
C SER A 265 -2.72 22.34 -18.92
N ALA A 266 -2.02 21.69 -19.84
CA ALA A 266 -0.96 22.32 -20.65
C ALA A 266 -1.54 23.08 -21.87
N GLY A 267 -2.70 22.68 -22.36
CA GLY A 267 -3.46 23.40 -23.39
C GLY A 267 -4.05 24.70 -22.85
N ALA A 268 -4.72 24.65 -21.70
CA ALA A 268 -5.33 25.81 -21.05
C ALA A 268 -4.33 26.86 -20.51
N ALA A 269 -3.05 26.53 -20.41
CA ALA A 269 -2.00 27.46 -20.01
C ALA A 269 -1.31 28.16 -21.21
N ARG A 270 -1.71 27.80 -22.44
CA ARG A 270 -1.19 28.38 -23.69
C ARG A 270 -2.21 29.30 -24.42
N GLU A 271 -3.46 29.32 -23.96
CA GLU A 271 -4.52 30.26 -24.32
C GLU A 271 -4.58 31.41 -23.30
#